data_e87a64050085e63829f3e3af34bc39db
#
_entry.id   e87a64050085e63829f3e3af34bc39db
#
_cell.length_a   1.000
_cell.length_b   1.000
_cell.length_c   1.000
_cell.angle_alpha   90.00
_cell.angle_beta   90.00
_cell.angle_gamma   90.00
#
_symmetry.space_group_name_H-M   'P 1'
#
loop_
_entity.id
_entity.type
_entity.pdbx_description
1 polymer ?
#
loop_
_entity_poly.entity_id
_entity_poly.type
_entity_poly.pdbx_seq_one_letter_code
_entity_poly.pdbx_strand_id
1 'polypeptide(L)'
;MTDPQPATPLRVTISCADLDASLACYTDELGFRLDMIMPADAPRMAELSGYGLSLGLRRVEHAAHPDDAEGGAETIPAERDAVASTDWIVGRAGMQYRDLIPGRWDGRVIASHIRIPEGGPVPDYVHYHRVGFQMIFCRRGWVRVVYEDQGPPFVMQAGDCVLQPPTIRHRVLEASPGLEVVEVGCPAEHETWRDHALTLPTSERRPQRLFGGQRFVRAVATEAHWQAASASHCLYRDTGIAEATDGVADVRVLRANSEQACSAPAWLPEGGARFVFVLRGRLRIHGVDGALRELSADGACLLVGTDASKFEAVDADTEWLDVCLSPQALQS
;
A
#
# COMPACT_ATOMS: atom_id res chain seq x y z
N MET A 1 -16.26 -12.28 -44.43
CA MET A 1 -15.09 -13.01 -43.91
C MET A 1 -14.94 -12.48 -42.50
N THR A 2 -15.31 -13.29 -41.51
CA THR A 2 -15.14 -12.95 -40.09
C THR A 2 -13.67 -13.17 -39.75
N ASP A 3 -12.98 -12.12 -39.27
CA ASP A 3 -11.65 -12.24 -38.71
C ASP A 3 -11.64 -13.35 -37.63
N PRO A 4 -10.67 -14.27 -37.67
CA PRO A 4 -10.57 -15.26 -36.60
C PRO A 4 -10.28 -14.55 -35.29
N GLN A 5 -11.15 -14.73 -34.30
CA GLN A 5 -10.87 -14.30 -32.96
C GLN A 5 -9.52 -14.91 -32.52
N PRO A 6 -8.62 -14.10 -31.90
CA PRO A 6 -7.38 -14.66 -31.43
C PRO A 6 -7.69 -15.76 -30.40
N ALA A 7 -7.15 -16.94 -30.64
CA ALA A 7 -7.30 -18.08 -29.75
C ALA A 7 -6.79 -17.66 -28.34
N THR A 8 -7.61 -17.88 -27.32
CA THR A 8 -7.18 -17.69 -25.93
C THR A 8 -5.96 -18.59 -25.70
N PRO A 9 -4.81 -18.03 -25.27
CA PRO A 9 -3.62 -18.85 -25.07
C PRO A 9 -3.92 -19.94 -24.03
N LEU A 10 -3.39 -21.14 -24.28
CA LEU A 10 -3.49 -22.24 -23.32
C LEU A 10 -2.79 -21.82 -22.03
N ARG A 11 -3.54 -21.76 -20.92
CA ARG A 11 -3.02 -21.46 -19.59
C ARG A 11 -2.80 -22.74 -18.81
N VAL A 12 -1.57 -22.97 -18.38
CA VAL A 12 -1.19 -24.08 -17.50
C VAL A 12 -0.75 -23.52 -16.17
N THR A 13 -1.28 -24.06 -15.06
CA THR A 13 -0.84 -23.68 -13.71
C THR A 13 0.02 -24.80 -13.14
N ILE A 14 1.20 -24.44 -12.66
CA ILE A 14 2.19 -25.34 -12.08
C ILE A 14 2.35 -24.98 -10.60
N SER A 15 2.22 -25.99 -9.75
CA SER A 15 2.48 -25.86 -8.32
C SER A 15 3.99 -25.98 -8.05
N CYS A 16 4.54 -25.10 -7.21
CA CYS A 16 5.94 -25.10 -6.83
C CYS A 16 6.08 -24.94 -5.31
N ALA A 17 7.11 -25.53 -4.72
CA ALA A 17 7.44 -25.37 -3.31
C ALA A 17 8.18 -24.05 -3.04
N ASP A 18 9.02 -23.64 -3.99
CA ASP A 18 9.79 -22.40 -3.96
C ASP A 18 9.47 -21.61 -5.24
N LEU A 19 8.78 -20.46 -5.07
CA LEU A 19 8.39 -19.62 -6.18
C LEU A 19 9.59 -18.87 -6.78
N ASP A 20 10.53 -18.41 -5.95
CA ASP A 20 11.68 -17.62 -6.41
C ASP A 20 12.64 -18.48 -7.23
N ALA A 21 12.92 -19.70 -6.75
CA ALA A 21 13.73 -20.66 -7.52
C ALA A 21 13.02 -21.06 -8.84
N SER A 22 11.70 -21.24 -8.82
CA SER A 22 10.93 -21.55 -10.01
C SER A 22 10.94 -20.38 -11.00
N LEU A 23 10.75 -19.15 -10.50
CA LEU A 23 10.83 -17.94 -11.34
C LEU A 23 12.20 -17.82 -12.02
N ALA A 24 13.30 -17.98 -11.29
CA ALA A 24 14.66 -17.93 -11.84
C ALA A 24 14.83 -18.99 -12.96
N CYS A 25 14.41 -20.23 -12.73
CA CYS A 25 14.49 -21.29 -13.74
C CYS A 25 13.70 -20.91 -15.00
N TYR A 26 12.43 -20.48 -14.86
CA TYR A 26 11.62 -20.15 -16.02
C TYR A 26 12.07 -18.88 -16.74
N THR A 27 12.55 -17.85 -16.03
CA THR A 27 12.97 -16.60 -16.66
C THR A 27 14.41 -16.67 -17.20
N ASP A 28 15.36 -17.15 -16.40
CA ASP A 28 16.79 -17.03 -16.71
C ASP A 28 17.28 -18.20 -17.56
N GLU A 29 16.75 -19.41 -17.34
CA GLU A 29 17.18 -20.61 -18.07
C GLU A 29 16.28 -20.92 -19.26
N LEU A 30 14.94 -20.82 -19.10
CA LEU A 30 13.97 -21.18 -20.12
C LEU A 30 13.48 -20.00 -20.98
N GLY A 31 13.85 -18.76 -20.61
CA GLY A 31 13.57 -17.56 -21.39
C GLY A 31 12.09 -17.13 -21.41
N PHE A 32 11.30 -17.55 -20.43
CA PHE A 32 9.96 -17.00 -20.22
C PHE A 32 10.06 -15.59 -19.65
N ARG A 33 9.02 -14.81 -19.84
CA ARG A 33 8.92 -13.44 -19.41
C ARG A 33 7.95 -13.35 -18.24
N LEU A 34 8.37 -12.73 -17.14
CA LEU A 34 7.49 -12.47 -16.00
C LEU A 34 6.48 -11.38 -16.36
N ASP A 35 5.20 -11.67 -16.25
CA ASP A 35 4.11 -10.76 -16.55
C ASP A 35 3.39 -10.25 -15.29
N MET A 36 3.24 -11.09 -14.26
CA MET A 36 2.51 -10.73 -13.04
C MET A 36 3.05 -11.46 -11.81
N ILE A 37 3.00 -10.80 -10.66
CA ILE A 37 3.17 -11.40 -9.33
C ILE A 37 2.02 -11.00 -8.40
N MET A 38 1.74 -11.85 -7.40
CA MET A 38 0.73 -11.57 -6.38
C MET A 38 1.03 -12.33 -5.07
N PRO A 39 0.99 -11.64 -3.91
CA PRO A 39 1.10 -10.20 -3.74
C PRO A 39 2.52 -9.70 -4.02
N ALA A 40 2.73 -8.37 -4.10
CA ALA A 40 4.03 -7.79 -4.47
C ALA A 40 5.10 -7.92 -3.37
N ASP A 41 4.71 -7.89 -2.11
CA ASP A 41 5.59 -7.94 -0.93
C ASP A 41 6.07 -9.35 -0.59
N ALA A 42 5.20 -10.36 -0.76
CA ALA A 42 5.49 -11.77 -0.48
C ALA A 42 4.84 -12.67 -1.57
N PRO A 43 5.41 -12.72 -2.78
CA PRO A 43 4.79 -13.40 -3.90
C PRO A 43 4.48 -14.88 -3.63
N ARG A 44 3.23 -15.27 -3.90
CA ARG A 44 2.75 -16.66 -3.86
C ARG A 44 2.27 -17.16 -5.20
N MET A 45 2.03 -16.23 -6.13
CA MET A 45 1.62 -16.51 -7.50
C MET A 45 2.40 -15.65 -8.48
N ALA A 46 2.68 -16.22 -9.65
CA ALA A 46 3.25 -15.49 -10.77
C ALA A 46 2.63 -15.96 -12.08
N GLU A 47 2.55 -15.06 -13.06
CA GLU A 47 2.23 -15.38 -14.44
C GLU A 47 3.41 -15.09 -15.35
N LEU A 48 3.66 -15.99 -16.27
CA LEU A 48 4.74 -15.90 -17.24
C LEU A 48 4.21 -16.15 -18.64
N SER A 49 4.82 -15.51 -19.62
CA SER A 49 4.56 -15.76 -21.03
C SER A 49 5.82 -16.08 -21.82
N GLY A 50 5.71 -16.97 -22.80
CA GLY A 50 6.80 -17.32 -23.69
C GLY A 50 6.37 -18.41 -24.67
N TYR A 51 6.97 -18.43 -25.85
CA TYR A 51 6.75 -19.47 -26.86
C TYR A 51 5.28 -19.71 -27.24
N GLY A 52 4.43 -18.67 -27.12
CA GLY A 52 2.99 -18.76 -27.36
C GLY A 52 2.20 -19.41 -26.22
N LEU A 53 2.81 -19.61 -25.06
CA LEU A 53 2.21 -20.18 -23.86
C LEU A 53 2.03 -19.12 -22.77
N SER A 54 1.04 -19.34 -21.90
CA SER A 54 0.88 -18.64 -20.63
C SER A 54 0.98 -19.66 -19.50
N LEU A 55 1.90 -19.42 -18.56
CA LEU A 55 2.15 -20.28 -17.41
C LEU A 55 1.82 -19.52 -16.12
N GLY A 56 1.01 -20.15 -15.25
CA GLY A 56 0.84 -19.71 -13.87
C GLY A 56 1.75 -20.55 -12.96
N LEU A 57 2.53 -19.89 -12.11
CA LEU A 57 3.23 -20.53 -11.01
C LEU A 57 2.47 -20.25 -9.72
N ARG A 58 2.29 -21.28 -8.88
CA ARG A 58 1.64 -21.12 -7.58
C ARG A 58 2.44 -21.84 -6.52
N ARG A 59 2.88 -21.09 -5.52
CA ARG A 59 3.47 -21.66 -4.32
C ARG A 59 2.43 -22.49 -3.58
N VAL A 60 2.74 -23.74 -3.31
CA VAL A 60 1.94 -24.61 -2.42
C VAL A 60 2.61 -24.63 -1.06
N GLU A 61 1.89 -24.22 -0.04
CA GLU A 61 2.31 -24.53 1.32
C GLU A 61 2.20 -26.06 1.47
N HIS A 62 3.26 -26.69 1.97
CA HIS A 62 3.14 -28.09 2.38
C HIS A 62 2.00 -28.14 3.39
N ALA A 63 0.94 -28.87 3.07
CA ALA A 63 -0.08 -29.16 4.05
C ALA A 63 0.64 -29.73 5.27
N ALA A 64 0.46 -29.09 6.42
CA ALA A 64 0.88 -29.66 7.70
C ALA A 64 0.39 -31.09 7.75
N HIS A 65 1.23 -32.01 8.22
CA HIS A 65 0.91 -33.45 8.32
C HIS A 65 -0.46 -33.60 8.98
N PRO A 66 -1.33 -34.55 8.56
CA PRO A 66 -2.67 -34.70 9.13
C PRO A 66 -2.71 -34.91 10.66
N ASP A 67 -1.56 -35.11 11.31
CA ASP A 67 -1.45 -35.27 12.76
C ASP A 67 -1.41 -33.93 13.53
N ASP A 68 -1.36 -32.77 12.86
CA ASP A 68 -1.38 -31.43 13.50
C ASP A 68 -2.80 -30.83 13.58
N ALA A 69 -3.83 -31.57 13.21
CA ALA A 69 -5.22 -31.13 13.24
C ALA A 69 -5.89 -31.45 14.60
N GLU A 70 -5.33 -30.96 15.69
CA GLU A 70 -6.09 -30.74 16.94
C GLU A 70 -6.34 -29.23 17.06
N GLY A 71 -7.52 -28.79 16.69
CA GLY A 71 -7.85 -27.41 16.87
C GLY A 71 -9.31 -27.12 16.62
N GLY A 72 -10.02 -26.91 17.66
CA GLY A 72 -11.40 -26.46 17.67
C GLY A 72 -11.58 -25.17 16.83
N ALA A 73 -12.79 -24.97 16.35
CA ALA A 73 -13.23 -23.74 15.72
C ALA A 73 -13.01 -22.58 16.69
N GLU A 74 -11.92 -21.87 16.52
CA GLU A 74 -11.64 -20.66 17.27
C GLU A 74 -12.57 -19.56 16.73
N THR A 75 -13.51 -19.17 17.56
CA THR A 75 -14.30 -17.96 17.36
C THR A 75 -13.33 -16.79 17.34
N ILE A 76 -13.15 -16.17 16.18
CA ILE A 76 -12.23 -15.05 15.97
C ILE A 76 -12.73 -13.88 16.83
N PRO A 77 -11.97 -13.40 17.84
CA PRO A 77 -12.33 -12.20 18.59
C PRO A 77 -12.35 -10.99 17.66
N ALA A 78 -13.36 -10.14 17.80
CA ALA A 78 -13.49 -8.89 17.05
C ALA A 78 -12.43 -7.83 17.40
N GLU A 79 -11.56 -8.11 18.38
CA GLU A 79 -10.48 -7.25 18.83
C GLU A 79 -9.14 -7.82 18.38
N ARG A 80 -8.61 -7.27 17.28
CA ARG A 80 -7.22 -7.51 16.91
C ARG A 80 -6.40 -6.26 17.23
N ASP A 81 -5.73 -6.27 18.38
CA ASP A 81 -4.53 -5.48 18.62
C ASP A 81 -3.42 -6.00 17.69
N ALA A 82 -3.51 -5.65 16.42
CA ALA A 82 -2.48 -5.98 15.45
C ALA A 82 -1.25 -5.12 15.75
N VAL A 83 -0.34 -5.65 16.57
CA VAL A 83 0.99 -5.08 16.73
C VAL A 83 1.71 -5.27 15.39
N ALA A 84 2.22 -4.18 14.80
CA ALA A 84 2.98 -4.24 13.57
C ALA A 84 4.09 -5.31 13.67
N SER A 85 4.29 -6.08 12.60
CA SER A 85 5.39 -7.06 12.56
C SER A 85 6.72 -6.35 12.82
N THR A 86 7.63 -7.01 13.52
CA THR A 86 9.02 -6.53 13.69
C THR A 86 9.92 -6.98 12.55
N ASP A 87 9.48 -7.97 11.77
CA ASP A 87 10.30 -8.64 10.78
C ASP A 87 10.25 -7.94 9.42
N TRP A 88 11.42 -7.76 8.84
CA TRP A 88 11.58 -7.24 7.49
C TRP A 88 11.78 -8.41 6.52
N ILE A 89 10.94 -8.48 5.50
CA ILE A 89 11.07 -9.45 4.41
C ILE A 89 11.56 -8.77 3.15
N VAL A 90 12.35 -9.46 2.34
CA VAL A 90 12.78 -8.97 1.03
C VAL A 90 11.72 -9.36 0.01
N GLY A 91 11.21 -8.38 -0.71
CA GLY A 91 10.24 -8.57 -1.77
C GLY A 91 10.73 -8.01 -3.12
N ARG A 92 9.80 -7.51 -3.91
CA ARG A 92 10.04 -7.02 -5.27
C ARG A 92 11.17 -5.99 -5.35
N ALA A 93 12.01 -6.10 -6.38
CA ALA A 93 13.14 -5.20 -6.65
C ALA A 93 14.17 -5.05 -5.49
N GLY A 94 14.23 -6.03 -4.59
CA GLY A 94 15.14 -6.00 -3.44
C GLY A 94 14.72 -5.06 -2.32
N MET A 95 13.53 -4.49 -2.39
CA MET A 95 12.97 -3.67 -1.31
C MET A 95 12.63 -4.55 -0.11
N GLN A 96 12.75 -4.00 1.09
CA GLN A 96 12.38 -4.67 2.32
C GLN A 96 11.04 -4.15 2.81
N TYR A 97 10.17 -5.06 3.22
CA TYR A 97 8.80 -4.81 3.63
C TYR A 97 8.58 -5.25 5.07
N ARG A 98 7.83 -4.45 5.83
CA ARG A 98 7.33 -4.77 7.16
C ARG A 98 5.83 -4.56 7.18
N ASP A 99 5.06 -5.60 7.51
CA ASP A 99 3.60 -5.50 7.59
C ASP A 99 3.20 -4.70 8.83
N LEU A 100 2.41 -3.65 8.64
CA LEU A 100 1.91 -2.77 9.69
C LEU A 100 0.53 -3.18 10.19
N ILE A 101 -0.16 -4.08 9.47
CA ILE A 101 -1.47 -4.63 9.82
C ILE A 101 -1.40 -6.16 9.70
N PRO A 102 -0.82 -6.86 10.68
CA PRO A 102 -0.78 -8.32 10.67
C PRO A 102 -2.17 -8.93 10.47
N GLY A 103 -2.25 -9.92 9.57
CA GLY A 103 -3.53 -10.50 9.17
C GLY A 103 -4.33 -9.67 8.16
N ARG A 104 -3.86 -8.45 7.81
CA ARG A 104 -4.38 -7.62 6.71
C ARG A 104 -5.90 -7.43 6.73
N TRP A 105 -6.48 -7.48 7.93
CA TRP A 105 -7.92 -7.44 8.15
C TRP A 105 -8.66 -8.36 7.17
N ASP A 106 -8.34 -9.66 7.22
CA ASP A 106 -8.91 -10.70 6.35
C ASP A 106 -8.75 -10.40 4.85
N GLY A 107 -7.59 -9.85 4.47
CA GLY A 107 -7.25 -9.55 3.06
C GLY A 107 -7.83 -8.25 2.52
N ARG A 108 -8.47 -7.43 3.34
CA ARG A 108 -9.11 -6.18 2.90
C ARG A 108 -8.15 -5.01 2.77
N VAL A 109 -7.17 -4.90 3.67
CA VAL A 109 -6.24 -3.76 3.72
C VAL A 109 -4.82 -4.25 3.90
N ILE A 110 -3.90 -3.76 3.09
CA ILE A 110 -2.47 -3.85 3.32
C ILE A 110 -1.94 -2.50 3.74
N ALA A 111 -1.10 -2.48 4.77
CA ALA A 111 -0.26 -1.34 5.08
C ALA A 111 1.16 -1.84 5.29
N SER A 112 2.08 -1.36 4.49
CA SER A 112 3.47 -1.80 4.50
C SER A 112 4.40 -0.63 4.80
N HIS A 113 5.34 -0.83 5.73
CA HIS A 113 6.52 0.01 5.84
C HIS A 113 7.58 -0.58 4.92
N ILE A 114 8.01 0.18 3.92
CA ILE A 114 8.95 -0.26 2.90
C ILE A 114 10.23 0.54 3.06
N ARG A 115 11.39 -0.13 2.96
CA ARG A 115 12.68 0.55 3.01
C ARG A 115 13.65 0.06 1.94
N ILE A 116 14.55 0.96 1.55
CA ILE A 116 15.71 0.68 0.68
C ILE A 116 16.98 1.13 1.41
N PRO A 117 17.65 0.23 2.14
CA PRO A 117 18.78 0.61 2.99
C PRO A 117 19.95 1.23 2.23
N GLU A 118 20.34 0.63 1.13
CA GLU A 118 21.55 1.02 0.37
C GLU A 118 21.31 2.24 -0.54
N GLY A 119 20.07 2.46 -0.97
CA GLY A 119 19.76 3.49 -1.96
C GLY A 119 20.35 3.21 -3.35
N GLY A 120 20.44 4.26 -4.18
CA GLY A 120 20.94 4.16 -5.55
C GLY A 120 19.87 3.78 -6.58
N PRO A 121 20.27 3.36 -7.79
CA PRO A 121 19.35 2.91 -8.83
C PRO A 121 18.57 1.68 -8.36
N VAL A 122 17.23 1.73 -8.54
CA VAL A 122 16.34 0.62 -8.17
C VAL A 122 16.11 -0.25 -9.41
N PRO A 123 16.33 -1.58 -9.34
CA PRO A 123 16.13 -2.51 -10.45
C PRO A 123 14.65 -2.81 -10.66
N ASP A 124 13.84 -1.76 -10.78
CA ASP A 124 12.41 -1.82 -11.00
C ASP A 124 12.08 -1.72 -12.50
N TYR A 125 10.87 -2.12 -12.88
CA TYR A 125 10.35 -2.08 -14.23
C TYR A 125 9.00 -1.34 -14.27
N VAL A 126 8.54 -0.97 -15.48
CA VAL A 126 7.20 -0.37 -15.64
C VAL A 126 6.16 -1.40 -15.24
N HIS A 127 5.33 -1.05 -14.28
CA HIS A 127 4.30 -1.93 -13.74
C HIS A 127 3.07 -1.14 -13.29
N TYR A 128 1.99 -1.86 -13.00
CA TYR A 128 0.76 -1.33 -12.44
C TYR A 128 0.11 -2.35 -11.51
N HIS A 129 -0.73 -1.85 -10.61
CA HIS A 129 -1.49 -2.67 -9.67
C HIS A 129 -2.96 -2.73 -10.07
N ARG A 130 -3.57 -3.92 -9.99
CA ARG A 130 -5.02 -4.08 -10.03
C ARG A 130 -5.56 -3.96 -8.62
N VAL A 131 -5.65 -2.74 -8.17
CA VAL A 131 -6.00 -2.34 -6.80
C VAL A 131 -7.18 -1.38 -6.86
N GLY A 132 -8.01 -1.33 -5.83
CA GLY A 132 -9.10 -0.35 -5.72
C GLY A 132 -8.63 1.00 -5.19
N PHE A 133 -7.61 0.97 -4.31
CA PHE A 133 -6.96 2.16 -3.75
C PHE A 133 -5.52 1.84 -3.39
N GLN A 134 -4.60 2.76 -3.66
CA GLN A 134 -3.20 2.67 -3.21
C GLN A 134 -2.59 4.05 -3.06
N MET A 135 -1.92 4.28 -1.95
CA MET A 135 -1.15 5.50 -1.69
C MET A 135 0.23 5.18 -1.15
N ILE A 136 1.19 6.06 -1.44
CA ILE A 136 2.55 5.99 -0.93
C ILE A 136 2.87 7.31 -0.22
N PHE A 137 3.30 7.22 1.04
CA PHE A 137 3.81 8.34 1.83
C PHE A 137 5.31 8.19 2.04
N CYS A 138 6.10 9.18 1.65
CA CYS A 138 7.55 9.18 1.90
C CYS A 138 7.82 9.53 3.37
N ARG A 139 8.25 8.56 4.16
CA ARG A 139 8.51 8.69 5.59
C ARG A 139 9.88 9.31 5.89
N ARG A 140 10.92 8.87 5.14
CA ARG A 140 12.31 9.29 5.30
C ARG A 140 13.05 9.22 3.98
N GLY A 141 14.03 10.12 3.80
CA GLY A 141 14.84 10.15 2.59
C GLY A 141 14.08 10.70 1.40
N TRP A 142 14.44 10.22 0.23
CA TRP A 142 13.79 10.59 -1.02
C TRP A 142 13.77 9.43 -2.02
N VAL A 143 12.79 9.46 -2.93
CA VAL A 143 12.67 8.50 -4.03
C VAL A 143 12.33 9.21 -5.33
N ARG A 144 13.01 8.85 -6.43
CA ARG A 144 12.72 9.33 -7.78
C ARG A 144 11.83 8.34 -8.50
N VAL A 145 10.68 8.82 -8.95
CA VAL A 145 9.61 8.03 -9.55
C VAL A 145 9.13 8.64 -10.85
N VAL A 146 8.48 7.83 -11.68
CA VAL A 146 7.83 8.27 -12.91
C VAL A 146 6.49 7.58 -13.07
N TYR A 147 5.49 8.34 -13.50
CA TYR A 147 4.11 7.89 -13.68
C TYR A 147 3.60 8.17 -15.09
N GLU A 148 2.76 7.27 -15.59
CA GLU A 148 2.07 7.39 -16.87
C GLU A 148 1.29 8.72 -16.94
N ASP A 149 1.50 9.47 -18.02
CA ASP A 149 0.83 10.74 -18.33
C ASP A 149 1.01 11.87 -17.28
N GLN A 150 1.96 11.74 -16.36
CA GLN A 150 2.24 12.75 -15.35
C GLN A 150 3.46 13.64 -15.67
N GLY A 151 4.11 13.39 -16.81
CA GLY A 151 5.27 14.14 -17.28
C GLY A 151 6.60 13.53 -16.85
N PRO A 152 7.67 14.32 -16.70
CA PRO A 152 9.00 13.80 -16.40
C PRO A 152 9.08 13.17 -15.01
N PRO A 153 10.11 12.33 -14.76
CA PRO A 153 10.39 11.82 -13.42
C PRO A 153 10.50 12.97 -12.40
N PHE A 154 10.01 12.70 -11.20
CA PHE A 154 10.11 13.63 -10.08
C PHE A 154 10.60 12.95 -8.81
N VAL A 155 11.04 13.75 -7.86
CA VAL A 155 11.48 13.29 -6.54
C VAL A 155 10.37 13.53 -5.53
N MET A 156 10.05 12.48 -4.76
CA MET A 156 9.29 12.58 -3.52
C MET A 156 10.27 12.68 -2.36
N GLN A 157 10.07 13.64 -1.49
CA GLN A 157 10.85 13.83 -0.28
C GLN A 157 10.05 13.43 0.96
N ALA A 158 10.71 13.32 2.10
CA ALA A 158 10.04 13.04 3.36
C ALA A 158 8.87 14.00 3.60
N GLY A 159 7.69 13.44 3.87
CA GLY A 159 6.43 14.16 4.02
C GLY A 159 5.57 14.23 2.76
N ASP A 160 6.11 13.97 1.56
CA ASP A 160 5.34 13.92 0.32
C ASP A 160 4.47 12.65 0.26
N CYS A 161 3.36 12.77 -0.43
CA CYS A 161 2.42 11.67 -0.64
C CYS A 161 1.99 11.60 -2.10
N VAL A 162 1.76 10.40 -2.62
CA VAL A 162 1.10 10.19 -3.91
C VAL A 162 -0.08 9.23 -3.76
N LEU A 163 -1.13 9.51 -4.51
CA LEU A 163 -2.15 8.52 -4.85
C LEU A 163 -1.70 7.81 -6.12
N GLN A 164 -1.65 6.50 -6.09
CA GLN A 164 -1.45 5.64 -7.26
C GLN A 164 -2.81 5.05 -7.68
N PRO A 165 -3.54 5.69 -8.62
CA PRO A 165 -4.83 5.19 -9.05
C PRO A 165 -4.74 3.78 -9.63
N PRO A 166 -5.85 3.02 -9.63
CA PRO A 166 -5.90 1.69 -10.23
C PRO A 166 -5.31 1.67 -11.64
N THR A 167 -4.41 0.75 -11.89
CA THR A 167 -3.78 0.50 -13.21
C THR A 167 -2.88 1.60 -13.78
N ILE A 168 -2.59 2.69 -13.06
CA ILE A 168 -1.59 3.65 -13.52
C ILE A 168 -0.20 3.00 -13.62
N ARG A 169 0.46 3.11 -14.77
CA ARG A 169 1.82 2.58 -14.95
C ARG A 169 2.81 3.51 -14.26
N HIS A 170 3.74 2.89 -13.55
CA HIS A 170 4.77 3.64 -12.86
C HIS A 170 6.05 2.82 -12.70
N ARG A 171 7.11 3.50 -12.25
CA ARG A 171 8.40 2.89 -11.99
C ARG A 171 9.16 3.68 -10.94
N VAL A 172 9.80 2.98 -10.02
CA VAL A 172 10.82 3.54 -9.11
C VAL A 172 12.15 3.54 -9.84
N LEU A 173 12.83 4.67 -9.88
CA LEU A 173 14.09 4.84 -10.63
C LEU A 173 15.30 4.82 -9.72
N GLU A 174 15.22 5.51 -8.59
CA GLU A 174 16.35 5.74 -7.71
C GLU A 174 15.85 6.11 -6.32
N ALA A 175 16.60 5.79 -5.29
CA ALA A 175 16.29 6.12 -3.91
C ALA A 175 17.53 6.62 -3.17
N SER A 176 17.32 7.45 -2.14
CA SER A 176 18.40 7.77 -1.20
C SER A 176 18.74 6.57 -0.32
N PRO A 177 19.97 6.46 0.19
CA PRO A 177 20.25 5.53 1.27
C PRO A 177 19.29 5.74 2.45
N GLY A 178 18.77 4.65 3.00
CA GLY A 178 17.84 4.68 4.11
C GLY A 178 16.47 5.28 3.75
N LEU A 179 16.05 5.22 2.49
CA LEU A 179 14.65 5.55 2.10
C LEU A 179 13.68 4.69 2.91
N GLU A 180 12.64 5.34 3.41
CA GLU A 180 11.48 4.69 4.02
C GLU A 180 10.18 5.28 3.48
N VAL A 181 9.23 4.43 3.11
CA VAL A 181 7.88 4.84 2.71
C VAL A 181 6.83 4.01 3.45
N VAL A 182 5.64 4.58 3.62
CA VAL A 182 4.45 3.86 4.07
C VAL A 182 3.51 3.74 2.88
N GLU A 183 3.16 2.51 2.56
CA GLU A 183 2.17 2.15 1.55
C GLU A 183 0.89 1.69 2.22
N VAL A 184 -0.26 2.15 1.74
CA VAL A 184 -1.58 1.63 2.13
C VAL A 184 -2.37 1.31 0.87
N GLY A 185 -2.94 0.11 0.81
CA GLY A 185 -3.69 -0.37 -0.35
C GLY A 185 -4.88 -1.26 0.00
N CYS A 186 -5.85 -1.32 -0.90
CA CYS A 186 -7.04 -2.17 -0.85
C CYS A 186 -7.34 -2.73 -2.24
N PRO A 187 -7.62 -4.05 -2.36
CA PRO A 187 -7.51 -5.10 -1.34
C PRO A 187 -6.03 -5.40 -1.02
N ALA A 188 -5.80 -6.12 0.08
CA ALA A 188 -4.43 -6.48 0.49
C ALA A 188 -3.75 -7.39 -0.52
N GLU A 189 -4.49 -8.31 -1.11
CA GLU A 189 -3.99 -9.21 -2.14
C GLU A 189 -4.47 -8.72 -3.50
N HIS A 190 -3.56 -8.14 -4.26
CA HIS A 190 -3.83 -7.66 -5.60
C HIS A 190 -2.69 -7.99 -6.55
N GLU A 191 -3.03 -8.07 -7.84
CA GLU A 191 -2.08 -8.39 -8.90
C GLU A 191 -1.19 -7.19 -9.22
N THR A 192 0.11 -7.44 -9.34
CA THR A 192 1.11 -6.48 -9.83
C THR A 192 1.59 -6.93 -11.19
N TRP A 193 1.17 -6.22 -12.23
CA TRP A 193 1.46 -6.52 -13.62
C TRP A 193 2.64 -5.71 -14.15
N ARG A 194 3.55 -6.36 -14.86
CA ARG A 194 4.60 -5.71 -15.63
C ARG A 194 4.06 -5.28 -16.99
N ASP A 195 4.31 -4.03 -17.37
CA ASP A 195 4.02 -3.55 -18.72
C ASP A 195 5.31 -3.59 -19.55
N HIS A 196 5.37 -4.50 -20.50
CA HIS A 196 6.54 -4.70 -21.35
C HIS A 196 6.57 -3.78 -22.57
N ALA A 197 5.46 -3.12 -22.89
CA ALA A 197 5.32 -2.30 -24.08
C ALA A 197 5.49 -0.82 -23.80
N LEU A 198 5.03 -0.37 -22.62
CA LEU A 198 5.07 1.05 -22.29
C LEU A 198 6.45 1.48 -21.80
N THR A 199 6.93 2.59 -22.36
CA THR A 199 8.13 3.29 -21.88
C THR A 199 7.71 4.56 -21.13
N LEU A 200 8.28 4.78 -19.94
CA LEU A 200 8.07 5.99 -19.16
C LEU A 200 9.31 6.91 -19.18
N PRO A 201 9.12 8.24 -19.22
CA PRO A 201 7.84 8.94 -19.25
C PRO A 201 7.12 8.79 -20.59
N THR A 202 5.78 8.87 -20.57
CA THR A 202 4.96 8.98 -21.78
C THR A 202 5.19 10.34 -22.46
N SER A 203 4.96 10.40 -23.77
CA SER A 203 5.14 11.62 -24.55
C SER A 203 4.14 12.74 -24.21
N GLU A 204 2.95 12.35 -23.75
CA GLU A 204 1.90 13.27 -23.39
C GLU A 204 1.80 13.43 -21.87
N ARG A 205 1.38 14.61 -21.43
CA ARG A 205 1.03 14.90 -20.04
C ARG A 205 -0.45 15.15 -19.93
N ARG A 206 -1.16 14.25 -19.19
CA ARG A 206 -2.62 14.31 -19.00
C ARG A 206 -2.96 14.22 -17.49
N PRO A 207 -2.68 15.26 -16.69
CA PRO A 207 -2.79 15.21 -15.23
C PRO A 207 -4.23 15.03 -14.75
N GLN A 208 -5.22 15.28 -15.61
CA GLN A 208 -6.65 15.08 -15.29
C GLN A 208 -7.18 13.72 -15.75
N ARG A 209 -6.33 12.86 -16.32
CA ARG A 209 -6.75 11.52 -16.73
C ARG A 209 -7.19 10.70 -15.51
N LEU A 210 -8.33 10.03 -15.66
CA LEU A 210 -8.84 9.10 -14.67
C LEU A 210 -8.36 7.67 -14.98
N PHE A 211 -7.96 6.98 -13.93
CA PHE A 211 -7.58 5.58 -13.94
C PHE A 211 -8.48 4.86 -12.93
N GLY A 212 -9.36 3.96 -13.39
CA GLY A 212 -10.34 3.32 -12.52
C GLY A 212 -11.26 4.30 -11.76
N GLY A 213 -11.55 5.48 -12.37
CA GLY A 213 -12.36 6.52 -11.75
C GLY A 213 -11.58 7.48 -10.82
N GLN A 214 -10.30 7.26 -10.59
CA GLN A 214 -9.46 8.07 -9.70
C GLN A 214 -8.43 8.87 -10.50
N ARG A 215 -8.05 10.03 -9.98
CA ARG A 215 -7.02 10.89 -10.56
C ARG A 215 -5.71 10.74 -9.77
N PHE A 216 -4.58 10.74 -10.46
CA PHE A 216 -3.27 10.80 -9.80
C PHE A 216 -3.14 12.05 -8.94
N VAL A 217 -2.57 11.90 -7.75
CA VAL A 217 -2.23 13.01 -6.84
C VAL A 217 -0.75 12.96 -6.51
N ARG A 218 -0.11 14.13 -6.52
CA ARG A 218 1.19 14.36 -5.91
C ARG A 218 1.03 15.49 -4.89
N ALA A 219 0.96 15.13 -3.62
CA ALA A 219 0.91 16.08 -2.52
C ALA A 219 2.33 16.37 -2.03
N VAL A 220 2.80 17.59 -2.26
CA VAL A 220 4.15 18.05 -1.89
C VAL A 220 4.09 18.71 -0.51
N ALA A 221 4.82 18.16 0.46
CA ALA A 221 4.76 18.57 1.85
C ALA A 221 5.08 20.05 2.08
N THR A 222 6.05 20.58 1.34
CA THR A 222 6.51 21.97 1.46
C THR A 222 5.56 22.99 0.82
N GLU A 223 4.66 22.55 -0.05
CA GLU A 223 3.65 23.38 -0.73
C GLU A 223 2.31 23.38 0.03
N ALA A 224 2.11 22.44 0.92
CA ALA A 224 0.85 22.27 1.63
C ALA A 224 0.75 23.19 2.86
N HIS A 225 -0.46 23.68 3.13
CA HIS A 225 -0.74 24.52 4.28
C HIS A 225 -1.36 23.73 5.43
N TRP A 226 -0.91 24.01 6.64
CA TRP A 226 -1.54 23.49 7.84
C TRP A 226 -2.82 24.25 8.15
N GLN A 227 -3.90 23.51 8.37
CA GLN A 227 -5.23 24.04 8.68
C GLN A 227 -5.66 23.58 10.06
N ALA A 228 -6.38 24.45 10.79
CA ALA A 228 -6.98 24.06 12.05
C ALA A 228 -8.19 23.14 11.78
N ALA A 229 -8.20 22.00 12.43
CA ALA A 229 -9.39 21.14 12.39
C ALA A 229 -10.46 21.75 13.32
N SER A 230 -11.68 21.91 12.82
CA SER A 230 -12.81 22.47 13.57
C SER A 230 -13.02 21.67 14.86
N ALA A 231 -13.16 22.37 15.99
CA ALA A 231 -13.38 21.80 17.32
C ALA A 231 -12.29 20.84 17.83
N SER A 232 -11.08 20.86 17.27
CA SER A 232 -9.96 20.07 17.75
C SER A 232 -8.72 20.92 17.97
N HIS A 233 -7.84 20.48 18.86
CA HIS A 233 -6.51 21.10 19.06
C HIS A 233 -5.46 20.54 18.09
N CYS A 234 -5.90 20.01 16.94
CA CYS A 234 -5.05 19.49 15.90
C CYS A 234 -4.95 20.45 14.72
N LEU A 235 -3.80 20.42 14.08
CA LEU A 235 -3.62 20.92 12.73
C LEU A 235 -3.60 19.72 11.78
N TYR A 236 -4.13 19.89 10.59
CA TYR A 236 -4.02 18.90 9.55
C TYR A 236 -3.50 19.50 8.25
N ARG A 237 -2.91 18.64 7.46
CA ARG A 237 -2.48 18.90 6.09
C ARG A 237 -3.20 17.91 5.18
N ASP A 238 -4.03 18.45 4.29
CA ASP A 238 -4.75 17.67 3.29
C ASP A 238 -3.82 17.27 2.15
N THR A 239 -3.98 16.04 1.67
CA THR A 239 -3.24 15.53 0.50
C THR A 239 -4.01 15.70 -0.81
N GLY A 240 -5.30 16.03 -0.78
CA GLY A 240 -6.19 16.10 -1.93
C GLY A 240 -6.68 14.73 -2.45
N ILE A 241 -6.38 13.66 -1.72
CA ILE A 241 -6.76 12.29 -2.14
C ILE A 241 -8.27 12.09 -2.05
N ALA A 242 -8.94 12.70 -1.08
CA ALA A 242 -10.40 12.58 -0.96
C ALA A 242 -11.14 13.08 -2.21
N GLU A 243 -10.73 14.24 -2.74
CA GLU A 243 -11.29 14.77 -3.99
C GLU A 243 -10.93 13.90 -5.21
N ALA A 244 -9.68 13.43 -5.28
CA ALA A 244 -9.19 12.66 -6.41
C ALA A 244 -9.77 11.25 -6.51
N THR A 245 -10.33 10.72 -5.42
CA THR A 245 -10.95 9.40 -5.33
C THR A 245 -12.47 9.45 -5.22
N ASP A 246 -13.07 10.65 -5.27
CA ASP A 246 -14.51 10.85 -5.01
C ASP A 246 -14.95 10.24 -3.67
N GLY A 247 -14.11 10.42 -2.62
CA GLY A 247 -14.39 9.98 -1.27
C GLY A 247 -14.14 8.49 -0.98
N VAL A 248 -13.53 7.74 -1.90
CA VAL A 248 -13.11 6.34 -1.64
C VAL A 248 -12.13 6.29 -0.47
N ALA A 249 -11.20 7.25 -0.39
CA ALA A 249 -10.29 7.40 0.73
C ALA A 249 -10.01 8.87 1.03
N ASP A 250 -9.70 9.19 2.30
CA ASP A 250 -9.18 10.50 2.72
C ASP A 250 -7.83 10.29 3.43
N VAL A 251 -6.81 11.02 3.01
CA VAL A 251 -5.46 10.91 3.56
C VAL A 251 -5.00 12.26 4.04
N ARG A 252 -4.65 12.33 5.31
CA ARG A 252 -4.18 13.56 5.95
C ARG A 252 -2.94 13.30 6.80
N VAL A 253 -2.14 14.32 6.97
CA VAL A 253 -1.13 14.35 8.02
C VAL A 253 -1.65 15.26 9.12
N LEU A 254 -1.70 14.77 10.36
CA LEU A 254 -2.14 15.52 11.51
C LEU A 254 -0.96 15.78 12.46
N ARG A 255 -1.02 16.89 13.17
CA ARG A 255 -0.10 17.19 14.26
C ARG A 255 -0.81 17.87 15.42
N ALA A 256 -0.29 17.65 16.61
CA ALA A 256 -0.72 18.37 17.79
C ALA A 256 -0.49 19.87 17.63
N ASN A 257 -1.42 20.68 18.12
CA ASN A 257 -1.28 22.14 18.19
C ASN A 257 -1.04 22.62 19.63
N SER A 258 -1.22 21.75 20.62
CA SER A 258 -0.99 21.99 22.03
C SER A 258 -0.88 20.64 22.75
N GLU A 259 -0.45 20.66 24.03
CA GLU A 259 -0.44 19.46 24.90
C GLU A 259 -1.85 18.97 25.29
N GLN A 260 -2.90 19.57 24.73
CA GLN A 260 -4.27 19.16 25.03
C GLN A 260 -4.71 18.05 24.10
N ALA A 261 -5.59 17.21 24.61
CA ALA A 261 -6.18 16.10 23.84
C ALA A 261 -6.78 16.60 22.53
N CYS A 262 -6.32 15.99 21.44
CA CYS A 262 -6.75 16.28 20.09
C CYS A 262 -7.90 15.34 19.75
N SER A 263 -9.08 15.88 19.40
CA SER A 263 -10.16 15.07 18.86
C SER A 263 -9.91 14.80 17.39
N ALA A 264 -9.90 13.53 16.99
CA ALA A 264 -9.84 13.20 15.57
C ALA A 264 -11.07 13.78 14.86
N PRO A 265 -10.93 14.29 13.62
CA PRO A 265 -12.09 14.62 12.82
C PRO A 265 -13.02 13.40 12.77
N ALA A 266 -14.30 13.59 13.11
CA ALA A 266 -15.30 12.51 13.21
C ALA A 266 -15.76 12.05 11.80
N TRP A 267 -14.82 11.82 10.90
CA TRP A 267 -15.13 11.33 9.57
C TRP A 267 -14.65 9.89 9.43
N LEU A 268 -15.51 8.97 9.75
CA LEU A 268 -15.38 7.58 9.36
C LEU A 268 -16.79 7.11 8.98
N PRO A 269 -17.06 6.81 7.71
CA PRO A 269 -18.33 6.24 7.30
C PRO A 269 -18.56 4.92 8.04
N GLU A 270 -19.80 4.65 8.41
CA GLU A 270 -20.19 3.36 8.97
C GLU A 270 -19.70 2.22 8.06
N GLY A 271 -18.99 1.23 8.62
CA GLY A 271 -18.40 0.13 7.86
C GLY A 271 -17.06 0.47 7.18
N GLY A 272 -16.52 1.66 7.37
CA GLY A 272 -15.18 2.04 6.92
C GLY A 272 -14.08 1.59 7.88
N ALA A 273 -12.84 1.94 7.53
CA ALA A 273 -11.65 1.71 8.35
C ALA A 273 -10.77 2.95 8.40
N ARG A 274 -9.98 3.06 9.48
CA ARG A 274 -9.03 4.14 9.66
C ARG A 274 -7.67 3.56 10.04
N PHE A 275 -6.68 3.80 9.20
CA PHE A 275 -5.31 3.43 9.47
C PHE A 275 -4.56 4.66 10.00
N VAL A 276 -3.83 4.47 11.10
CA VAL A 276 -3.01 5.50 11.76
C VAL A 276 -1.57 5.01 11.83
N PHE A 277 -0.64 5.89 11.43
CA PHE A 277 0.80 5.64 11.53
C PHE A 277 1.48 6.85 12.18
N VAL A 278 2.18 6.64 13.29
CA VAL A 278 2.84 7.74 14.03
C VAL A 278 4.16 8.11 13.35
N LEU A 279 4.24 9.34 12.86
CA LEU A 279 5.43 9.90 12.21
C LEU A 279 6.45 10.41 13.21
N ARG A 280 5.99 11.01 14.31
CA ARG A 280 6.82 11.58 15.38
C ARG A 280 6.07 11.59 16.71
N GLY A 281 6.82 11.52 17.82
CA GLY A 281 6.26 11.54 19.15
C GLY A 281 5.46 10.30 19.49
N ARG A 282 4.49 10.46 20.39
CA ARG A 282 3.61 9.39 20.87
C ARG A 282 2.16 9.82 20.79
N LEU A 283 1.30 8.89 20.38
CA LEU A 283 -0.13 9.09 20.22
C LEU A 283 -0.88 8.08 21.09
N ARG A 284 -1.79 8.54 21.94
CA ARG A 284 -2.77 7.71 22.65
C ARG A 284 -4.09 7.72 21.91
N ILE A 285 -4.67 6.54 21.75
CA ILE A 285 -5.95 6.34 21.12
C ILE A 285 -6.88 5.73 22.13
N HIS A 286 -7.97 6.43 22.43
CA HIS A 286 -9.02 5.96 23.31
C HIS A 286 -10.14 5.35 22.46
N GLY A 287 -10.35 4.04 22.59
CA GLY A 287 -11.48 3.34 21.95
C GLY A 287 -12.80 3.64 22.68
N VAL A 288 -13.93 3.42 21.99
CA VAL A 288 -15.26 3.56 22.60
C VAL A 288 -15.53 2.53 23.70
N ASP A 289 -14.84 1.40 23.65
CA ASP A 289 -14.81 0.34 24.66
C ASP A 289 -14.03 0.71 25.94
N GLY A 290 -13.40 1.91 25.94
CA GLY A 290 -12.52 2.38 27.01
C GLY A 290 -11.10 1.82 26.92
N ALA A 291 -10.76 1.04 25.89
CA ALA A 291 -9.40 0.58 25.64
C ALA A 291 -8.48 1.76 25.37
N LEU A 292 -7.27 1.70 25.92
CA LEU A 292 -6.23 2.71 25.72
C LEU A 292 -5.06 2.07 24.98
N ARG A 293 -4.71 2.62 23.80
CA ARG A 293 -3.55 2.23 23.04
C ARG A 293 -2.55 3.38 22.96
N GLU A 294 -1.29 3.13 23.20
CA GLU A 294 -0.23 4.11 23.01
C GLU A 294 0.69 3.64 21.87
N LEU A 295 0.82 4.48 20.85
CA LEU A 295 1.69 4.27 19.70
C LEU A 295 2.86 5.24 19.79
N SER A 296 4.07 4.73 19.62
CA SER A 296 5.29 5.53 19.43
C SER A 296 5.56 5.75 17.93
N ALA A 297 6.55 6.57 17.61
CA ALA A 297 7.01 6.75 16.24
C ALA A 297 7.26 5.38 15.56
N ASP A 298 6.83 5.25 14.29
CA ASP A 298 6.80 4.04 13.47
C ASP A 298 5.81 2.96 13.96
N GLY A 299 5.00 3.27 14.98
CA GLY A 299 3.86 2.46 15.40
C GLY A 299 2.63 2.75 14.55
N ALA A 300 1.80 1.72 14.34
CA ALA A 300 0.58 1.81 13.55
C ALA A 300 -0.56 1.04 14.19
N CYS A 301 -1.79 1.39 13.81
CA CYS A 301 -2.98 0.59 14.10
C CYS A 301 -4.04 0.80 13.01
N LEU A 302 -4.92 -0.19 12.89
CA LEU A 302 -6.15 -0.11 12.12
C LEU A 302 -7.34 -0.04 13.07
N LEU A 303 -8.19 0.96 12.90
CA LEU A 303 -9.45 1.15 13.62
C LEU A 303 -10.59 0.81 12.67
N VAL A 304 -11.58 0.05 13.13
CA VAL A 304 -12.70 -0.43 12.33
C VAL A 304 -14.00 -0.03 13.03
N GLY A 305 -15.00 0.38 12.25
CA GLY A 305 -16.31 0.75 12.79
C GLY A 305 -16.47 2.25 13.03
N THR A 306 -17.56 2.61 13.71
CA THR A 306 -17.95 4.01 14.00
C THR A 306 -17.19 4.63 15.16
N ASP A 307 -16.13 3.99 15.62
CA ASP A 307 -15.39 4.36 16.83
C ASP A 307 -14.78 5.74 16.69
N ALA A 308 -15.55 6.76 17.02
CA ALA A 308 -15.05 8.10 17.23
C ALA A 308 -14.02 8.06 18.35
N SER A 309 -12.83 7.62 18.01
CA SER A 309 -11.72 7.51 18.95
C SER A 309 -11.24 8.92 19.29
N LYS A 310 -11.02 9.15 20.56
CA LYS A 310 -10.32 10.34 21.00
C LYS A 310 -8.83 10.07 20.81
N PHE A 311 -8.17 10.93 20.06
CA PHE A 311 -6.71 10.94 19.96
C PHE A 311 -6.14 11.92 20.97
N GLU A 312 -5.09 11.51 21.67
CA GLU A 312 -4.36 12.33 22.63
C GLU A 312 -2.88 12.33 22.25
N ALA A 313 -2.38 13.49 21.83
CA ALA A 313 -0.95 13.68 21.63
C ALA A 313 -0.25 13.69 22.99
N VAL A 314 0.71 12.81 23.18
CA VAL A 314 1.50 12.73 24.43
C VAL A 314 2.63 13.77 24.42
N ASP A 315 3.25 13.96 23.24
CA ASP A 315 4.33 14.92 23.06
C ASP A 315 3.84 16.09 22.20
N ALA A 316 4.35 17.29 22.47
CA ALA A 316 3.93 18.52 21.76
C ALA A 316 4.23 18.52 20.26
N ASP A 317 5.19 17.69 19.82
CA ASP A 317 5.57 17.50 18.42
C ASP A 317 4.98 16.25 17.79
N THR A 318 3.98 15.61 18.44
CA THR A 318 3.32 14.42 17.90
C THR A 318 2.70 14.70 16.53
N GLU A 319 3.08 13.89 15.55
CA GLU A 319 2.59 13.96 14.17
C GLU A 319 2.28 12.54 13.68
N TRP A 320 1.18 12.37 12.93
CA TRP A 320 0.78 11.06 12.40
C TRP A 320 0.12 11.17 11.02
N LEU A 321 0.29 10.12 10.24
CA LEU A 321 -0.44 9.87 9.00
C LEU A 321 -1.78 9.21 9.35
N ASP A 322 -2.84 9.72 8.75
CA ASP A 322 -4.21 9.31 8.96
C ASP A 322 -4.84 8.96 7.61
N VAL A 323 -5.26 7.73 7.45
CA VAL A 323 -5.87 7.20 6.22
C VAL A 323 -7.24 6.65 6.54
N CYS A 324 -8.28 7.36 6.12
CA CYS A 324 -9.66 6.91 6.23
C CYS A 324 -10.09 6.23 4.94
N LEU A 325 -10.59 5.00 5.05
CA LEU A 325 -11.05 4.16 3.95
C LEU A 325 -12.57 4.02 4.03
N SER A 326 -13.28 4.35 2.95
CA SER A 326 -14.72 4.16 2.89
C SER A 326 -15.08 2.67 2.76
N PRO A 327 -16.34 2.28 3.03
CA PRO A 327 -16.79 0.91 2.76
C PRO A 327 -16.60 0.48 1.30
N GLN A 328 -16.65 1.43 0.36
CA GLN A 328 -16.43 1.17 -1.06
C GLN A 328 -14.97 0.73 -1.33
N ALA A 329 -13.99 1.35 -0.67
CA ALA A 329 -12.60 0.96 -0.77
C ALA A 329 -12.36 -0.49 -0.32
N LEU A 330 -13.17 -0.97 0.62
CA LEU A 330 -13.02 -2.27 1.28
C LEU A 330 -13.77 -3.41 0.58
N GLN A 331 -14.57 -3.09 -0.44
CA GLN A 331 -15.36 -4.06 -1.23
C GLN A 331 -14.75 -4.32 -2.61
N SER A 332 -13.72 -3.58 -2.99
CA SER A 332 -13.08 -3.61 -4.32
C SER A 332 -12.11 -4.78 -4.51
#